data_1bbe4a7f77556258286670df1f34504d
#
_entry.id   1bbe4a7f77556258286670df1f34504d
#
_cell.length_a   1.000
_cell.length_b   1.000
_cell.length_c   1.000
_cell.angle_alpha   90.00
_cell.angle_beta   90.00
_cell.angle_gamma   90.00
#
_symmetry.space_group_name_H-M   'P 1'
#
loop_
_entity.id
_entity.type
_entity.pdbx_description
1 polymer ?
#
loop_
_entity_poly.entity_id
_entity_poly.type
_entity_poly.pdbx_seq_one_letter_code
_entity_poly.pdbx_strand_id
1 'polypeptide(L)' 'MSPLQLKIIFNACKIRVARGEDLAEVVDSYEKLTSDEKDILYKELKTYLDEENE' A
#
# COMPACT_ATOMS: atom_id res chain seq x y z
N MET A 1 13.57 -5.15 3.20
CA MET A 1 12.77 -4.46 4.24
C MET A 1 12.17 -5.50 5.17
N SER A 2 12.09 -5.21 6.47
CA SER A 2 11.54 -6.17 7.42
C SER A 2 10.01 -6.26 7.30
N PRO A 3 9.42 -7.41 7.71
CA PRO A 3 7.96 -7.54 7.70
C PRO A 3 7.25 -6.47 8.52
N LEU A 4 7.85 -6.05 9.63
CA LEU A 4 7.27 -5.00 10.47
C LEU A 4 7.23 -3.65 9.73
N GLN A 5 8.29 -3.32 9.01
CA GLN A 5 8.34 -2.09 8.23
C GLN A 5 7.30 -2.09 7.10
N LEU A 6 7.14 -3.23 6.42
CA LEU A 6 6.11 -3.37 5.39
C LEU A 6 4.70 -3.18 5.96
N LYS A 7 4.46 -3.71 7.16
CA LYS A 7 3.17 -3.55 7.81
C LYS A 7 2.88 -2.09 8.16
N ILE A 8 3.89 -1.37 8.64
CA ILE A 8 3.76 0.05 8.94
C ILE A 8 3.43 0.84 7.68
N ILE A 9 4.14 0.55 6.59
CA ILE A 9 3.90 1.21 5.30
C ILE A 9 2.50 0.86 4.78
N PHE A 10 2.09 -0.40 4.89
CA PHE A 10 0.76 -0.82 4.49
C PHE A 10 -0.32 -0.01 5.21
N ASN A 11 -0.20 0.16 6.53
CA ASN A 11 -1.15 0.94 7.29
C ASN A 11 -1.16 2.42 6.88
N ALA A 12 0.01 2.98 6.63
CA ALA A 12 0.12 4.37 6.17
C ALA A 12 -0.55 4.54 4.81
N CYS A 13 -0.36 3.58 3.90
CA CYS A 13 -0.99 3.61 2.58
C CYS A 13 -2.51 3.55 2.68
N LYS A 14 -3.05 2.73 3.58
CA LYS A 14 -4.50 2.65 3.79
C LYS A 14 -5.07 4.02 4.18
N ILE A 15 -4.40 4.72 5.08
CA ILE A 15 -4.83 6.04 5.54
C ILE A 15 -4.80 7.04 4.38
N ARG A 16 -3.73 7.04 3.58
CA ARG A 16 -3.60 7.97 2.46
C ARG A 16 -4.67 7.73 1.40
N VAL A 17 -4.93 6.47 1.07
CA VAL A 17 -5.96 6.13 0.08
C VAL A 17 -7.35 6.52 0.61
N ALA A 18 -7.59 6.34 1.90
CA ALA A 18 -8.86 6.76 2.52
C ALA A 18 -9.08 8.27 2.45
N ARG A 19 -7.99 9.04 2.32
CA ARG A 19 -8.06 10.49 2.15
C ARG A 19 -8.30 10.93 0.71
N GLY A 20 -8.38 9.98 -0.22
CA GLY A 20 -8.62 10.27 -1.63
C GLY A 20 -7.40 10.21 -2.52
N GLU A 21 -6.24 9.80 -2.00
CA GLU A 21 -5.04 9.65 -2.84
C GLU A 21 -5.12 8.39 -3.69
N ASP A 22 -4.48 8.44 -4.86
CA ASP A 22 -4.46 7.30 -5.77
C ASP A 22 -3.56 6.18 -5.24
N LEU A 23 -4.07 4.95 -5.24
CA LEU A 23 -3.34 3.79 -4.71
C LEU A 23 -1.98 3.59 -5.39
N ALA A 24 -1.94 3.65 -6.71
CA ALA A 24 -0.69 3.45 -7.45
C ALA A 24 0.33 4.53 -7.10
N GLU A 25 -0.11 5.78 -6.99
CA GLU A 25 0.78 6.88 -6.63
C GLU A 25 1.29 6.76 -5.20
N VAL A 26 0.41 6.35 -4.28
CA VAL A 26 0.80 6.16 -2.88
C VAL A 26 1.90 5.11 -2.77
N VAL A 27 1.71 3.95 -3.39
CA VAL A 27 2.71 2.88 -3.35
C VAL A 27 4.01 3.31 -4.01
N ASP A 28 3.94 3.98 -5.15
CA ASP A 28 5.11 4.41 -5.90
C ASP A 28 5.90 5.51 -5.19
N SER A 29 5.29 6.24 -4.28
CA SER A 29 5.95 7.31 -3.54
C SER A 29 6.99 6.80 -2.53
N TYR A 30 6.97 5.52 -2.20
CA TYR A 30 7.92 4.92 -1.25
C TYR A 30 9.15 4.43 -2.00
N GLU A 31 10.15 5.29 -2.13
CA GLU A 31 11.36 5.01 -2.91
C GLU A 31 12.21 3.87 -2.37
N LYS A 32 12.10 3.57 -1.07
CA LYS A 32 12.88 2.52 -0.44
C LYS A 32 12.35 1.11 -0.75
N LEU A 33 11.18 0.99 -1.32
CA LEU A 33 10.60 -0.29 -1.68
C LEU A 33 11.17 -0.78 -3.01
N THR A 34 11.50 -2.08 -3.07
CA THR A 34 11.85 -2.69 -4.36
C THR A 34 10.61 -2.85 -5.22
N SER A 35 10.80 -3.14 -6.51
CA SER A 35 9.68 -3.39 -7.41
C SER A 35 8.79 -4.52 -6.92
N ASP A 36 9.41 -5.59 -6.41
CA ASP A 36 8.66 -6.74 -5.89
C ASP A 36 7.85 -6.35 -4.64
N GLU A 37 8.45 -5.57 -3.75
CA GLU A 37 7.77 -5.10 -2.55
C GLU A 37 6.60 -4.19 -2.89
N LYS A 38 6.78 -3.30 -3.86
CA LYS A 38 5.71 -2.41 -4.32
C LYS A 38 4.54 -3.22 -4.90
N ASP A 39 4.85 -4.25 -5.68
CA ASP A 39 3.84 -5.10 -6.29
C ASP A 39 3.01 -5.85 -5.23
N ILE A 40 3.69 -6.44 -4.25
CA ILE A 40 3.03 -7.13 -3.15
C ILE A 40 2.13 -6.17 -2.37
N LEU A 41 2.66 -5.01 -2.04
CA LEU A 41 1.93 -3.99 -1.29
C LEU A 41 0.70 -3.51 -2.06
N TYR A 42 0.85 -3.26 -3.34
CA TYR A 42 -0.25 -2.84 -4.20
C TYR A 42 -1.37 -3.87 -4.24
N LYS A 43 -1.01 -5.14 -4.42
CA LYS A 43 -1.99 -6.23 -4.48
C LYS A 43 -2.75 -6.39 -3.17
N GLU A 44 -2.04 -6.32 -2.05
CA GLU A 44 -2.67 -6.43 -0.74
C GLU A 44 -3.61 -5.26 -0.46
N LEU A 45 -3.20 -4.05 -0.80
CA LEU A 45 -4.03 -2.87 -0.62
C LEU A 45 -5.27 -2.94 -1.51
N LYS A 46 -5.12 -3.39 -2.74
CA LYS A 46 -6.23 -3.52 -3.66
C LYS A 46 -7.26 -4.52 -3.13
N THR A 47 -6.80 -5.66 -2.63
CA THR A 47 -7.68 -6.67 -2.03
C THR A 47 -8.42 -6.10 -0.82
N TYR A 48 -7.69 -5.39 0.05
CA TYR A 48 -8.29 -4.76 1.23
C TYR A 48 -9.39 -3.77 0.84
N LEU A 49 -9.13 -2.93 -0.15
CA LEU A 49 -10.10 -1.93 -0.59
C LEU A 49 -11.31 -2.57 -1.26
N ASP A 50 -11.11 -3.62 -2.04
CA ASP A 50 -12.21 -4.35 -2.66
C ASP A 50 -13.10 -5.00 -1.62
N GLU A 51 -12.53 -5.54 -0.54
CA GLU A 51 -13.30 -6.13 0.55
C GLU A 51 -14.12 -5.09 1.30
N GLU A 52 -13.59 -3.88 1.47
CA GLU A 52 -14.28 -2.82 2.18
C GLU A 52 -15.41 -2.20 1.37
N ASN A 53 -15.37 -2.33 0.05
CA ASN A 53 -16.36 -1.73 -0.83
C ASN A 53 -17.58 -2.64 -1.08
N GLU A 54 -17.61 -3.79 -0.45
CA GLU A 54 -18.80 -4.64 -0.46
C GLU A 54 -19.80 -4.17 0.61
#